data_18523f2470368c4c60541e6b6c3d46c1
#
_entry.id   18523f2470368c4c60541e6b6c3d46c1
#
_cell.length_a   1.000
_cell.length_b   1.000
_cell.length_c   1.000
_cell.angle_alpha   90.00
_cell.angle_beta   90.00
_cell.angle_gamma   90.00
#
_symmetry.space_group_name_H-M   'P 1'
#
loop_
_entity.id
_entity.type
_entity.pdbx_description
1 polymer ?
#
loop_
_entity_poly.entity_id
_entity_poly.type
_entity_poly.pdbx_seq_one_letter_code
_entity_poly.pdbx_strand_id
1 'polypeptide(L)'
;MLEVLREDVQLTGTKYGCGTGDCGTCVVEVDGLSVNSCLMLAVEADGCVITTVEGLAPGVNDLHPIQQAFIDAGAVQCGYCTPGYLMTAHAFLRDHPQPTDAEIRAAFEGNLCRCTGYTKIREAILDAAQAMRGEAGR
;
A
#
# COMPACT_ATOMS: atom_id res chain seq x y z
N MET A 1 6.06 14.64 -7.05
CA MET A 1 5.01 14.52 -6.02
C MET A 1 5.52 13.95 -4.70
N LEU A 2 6.36 12.91 -4.70
CA LEU A 2 6.87 12.31 -3.45
C LEU A 2 7.51 13.32 -2.50
N GLU A 3 8.31 14.24 -3.02
CA GLU A 3 8.96 15.30 -2.22
C GLU A 3 7.92 16.22 -1.56
N VAL A 4 6.90 16.66 -2.30
CA VAL A 4 5.81 17.48 -1.76
C VAL A 4 5.09 16.77 -0.63
N LEU A 5 4.74 15.49 -0.79
CA LEU A 5 4.09 14.70 0.27
C LEU A 5 4.95 14.65 1.54
N ARG A 6 6.26 14.42 1.40
CA ARG A 6 7.13 14.18 2.54
C ARG A 6 7.65 15.45 3.20
N GLU A 7 8.02 16.46 2.38
CA GLU A 7 8.73 17.66 2.90
C GLU A 7 7.76 18.83 3.13
N ASP A 8 6.80 19.06 2.22
CA ASP A 8 5.88 20.19 2.36
C ASP A 8 4.64 19.82 3.20
N VAL A 9 4.05 18.64 2.93
CA VAL A 9 2.84 18.17 3.64
C VAL A 9 3.17 17.36 4.91
N GLN A 10 4.43 16.94 5.08
CA GLN A 10 4.95 16.16 6.22
C GLN A 10 4.31 14.75 6.37
N LEU A 11 3.77 14.17 5.30
CA LEU A 11 3.28 12.80 5.25
C LEU A 11 4.44 11.83 4.95
N THR A 12 5.20 11.50 5.98
CA THR A 12 6.46 10.75 5.86
C THR A 12 6.28 9.24 5.74
N GLY A 13 5.06 8.72 5.83
CA GLY A 13 4.75 7.30 5.65
C GLY A 13 5.11 6.80 4.25
N THR A 14 4.85 7.57 3.21
CA THR A 14 5.33 7.28 1.85
C THR A 14 6.86 7.38 1.80
N LYS A 15 7.54 6.35 1.28
CA LYS A 15 9.01 6.22 1.36
C LYS A 15 9.69 6.47 0.01
N TYR A 16 10.88 7.07 0.04
CA TYR A 16 11.76 7.18 -1.12
C TYR A 16 12.70 5.95 -1.17
N GLY A 17 12.59 5.13 -2.23
CA GLY A 17 13.46 3.96 -2.43
C GLY A 17 14.39 4.11 -3.62
N CYS A 18 13.91 3.82 -4.84
CA CYS A 18 14.73 3.81 -6.05
C CYS A 18 14.72 5.13 -6.85
N GLY A 19 13.62 5.87 -6.86
CA GLY A 19 13.43 7.04 -7.71
C GLY A 19 13.22 6.72 -9.21
N THR A 20 13.10 5.45 -9.56
CA THR A 20 13.01 4.93 -10.94
C THR A 20 11.72 4.15 -11.23
N GLY A 21 10.81 4.06 -10.23
CA GLY A 21 9.53 3.37 -10.39
C GLY A 21 9.56 1.86 -10.15
N ASP A 22 10.72 1.28 -9.80
CA ASP A 22 10.89 -0.18 -9.74
C ASP A 22 10.52 -0.80 -8.38
N CYS A 23 10.68 -0.06 -7.27
CA CYS A 23 10.62 -0.67 -5.94
C CYS A 23 9.26 -0.59 -5.24
N GLY A 24 8.34 0.26 -5.69
CA GLY A 24 7.01 0.40 -5.16
C GLY A 24 6.88 0.99 -3.74
N THR A 25 7.98 1.40 -3.07
CA THR A 25 7.91 1.94 -1.70
C THR A 25 7.24 3.30 -1.61
N CYS A 26 7.14 4.00 -2.74
CA CYS A 26 6.52 5.31 -2.87
C CYS A 26 5.09 5.28 -3.40
N VAL A 27 4.46 4.11 -3.48
CA VAL A 27 3.08 3.99 -3.98
C VAL A 27 2.13 4.77 -3.09
N VAL A 28 1.27 5.54 -3.73
CA VAL A 28 0.10 6.22 -3.17
C VAL A 28 -1.10 5.95 -4.08
N GLU A 29 -2.31 6.28 -3.65
CA GLU A 29 -3.45 6.32 -4.56
C GLU A 29 -3.71 7.75 -5.02
N VAL A 30 -3.96 7.90 -6.31
CA VAL A 30 -4.43 9.15 -6.94
C VAL A 30 -5.74 8.82 -7.63
N ASP A 31 -6.83 9.43 -7.18
CA ASP A 31 -8.19 9.14 -7.64
C ASP A 31 -8.52 7.63 -7.61
N GLY A 32 -8.00 6.93 -6.59
CA GLY A 32 -8.18 5.51 -6.39
C GLY A 32 -7.24 4.59 -7.19
N LEU A 33 -6.34 5.11 -8.01
CA LEU A 33 -5.35 4.32 -8.76
C LEU A 33 -4.00 4.32 -8.06
N SER A 34 -3.35 3.15 -7.97
CA SER A 34 -1.99 3.06 -7.42
C SER A 34 -0.98 3.71 -8.35
N VAL A 35 -0.22 4.67 -7.82
CA VAL A 35 0.75 5.47 -8.58
C VAL A 35 2.08 5.51 -7.84
N ASN A 36 3.19 5.34 -8.56
CA ASN A 36 4.53 5.60 -8.04
C ASN A 36 4.78 7.11 -7.92
N SER A 37 4.60 7.67 -6.72
CA SER A 37 4.70 9.12 -6.48
C SER A 37 6.07 9.71 -6.84
N CYS A 38 7.14 8.93 -6.88
CA CYS A 38 8.47 9.38 -7.28
C CYS A 38 8.58 9.72 -8.78
N LEU A 39 7.67 9.20 -9.62
CA LEU A 39 7.65 9.45 -11.06
C LEU A 39 6.60 10.50 -11.48
N MET A 40 5.65 10.81 -10.60
CA MET A 40 4.59 11.77 -10.89
C MET A 40 5.03 13.19 -10.56
N LEU A 41 4.79 14.13 -11.48
CA LEU A 41 4.98 15.55 -11.20
C LEU A 41 3.88 16.06 -10.26
N ALA A 42 4.24 16.94 -9.32
CA ALA A 42 3.26 17.47 -8.35
C ALA A 42 2.13 18.24 -9.02
N VAL A 43 2.42 18.92 -10.11
CA VAL A 43 1.43 19.69 -10.90
C VAL A 43 0.38 18.81 -11.58
N GLU A 44 0.69 17.53 -11.83
CA GLU A 44 -0.27 16.57 -12.39
C GLU A 44 -1.31 16.12 -11.37
N ALA A 45 -1.05 16.33 -10.09
CA ALA A 45 -1.94 16.00 -9.00
C ALA A 45 -2.90 17.14 -8.63
N ASP A 46 -2.86 18.26 -9.33
CA ASP A 46 -3.76 19.39 -9.08
C ASP A 46 -5.22 18.97 -9.33
N GLY A 47 -6.05 19.16 -8.31
CA GLY A 47 -7.45 18.73 -8.33
C GLY A 47 -7.72 17.24 -8.09
N CYS A 48 -6.68 16.41 -7.95
CA CYS A 48 -6.83 14.99 -7.65
C CYS A 48 -6.98 14.72 -6.15
N VAL A 49 -7.64 13.61 -5.81
CA VAL A 49 -7.70 13.08 -4.45
C VAL A 49 -6.53 12.13 -4.25
N ILE A 50 -5.61 12.48 -3.34
CA ILE A 50 -4.45 11.66 -3.01
C ILE A 50 -4.67 10.98 -1.66
N THR A 51 -4.55 9.65 -1.63
CA THR A 51 -4.56 8.86 -0.41
C THR A 51 -3.18 8.26 -0.18
N THR A 52 -2.63 8.50 1.01
CA THR A 52 -1.39 7.90 1.48
C THR A 52 -1.66 6.89 2.59
N VAL A 53 -0.63 6.17 3.04
CA VAL A 53 -0.77 5.15 4.08
C VAL A 53 -1.33 5.72 5.39
N GLU A 54 -1.10 6.99 5.67
CA GLU A 54 -1.67 7.68 6.84
C GLU A 54 -3.19 7.81 6.76
N GLY A 55 -3.74 7.85 5.55
CA GLY A 55 -5.18 7.97 5.30
C GLY A 55 -5.93 6.64 5.28
N LEU A 56 -5.27 5.49 5.40
CA LEU A 56 -5.94 4.19 5.40
C LEU A 56 -6.70 3.92 6.71
N ALA A 57 -6.10 4.27 7.84
CA ALA A 57 -6.69 4.03 9.14
C ALA A 57 -7.86 5.01 9.39
N PRO A 58 -9.06 4.52 9.75
CA PRO A 58 -10.20 5.39 10.05
C PRO A 58 -10.02 6.19 11.35
N GLY A 59 -9.09 5.79 12.21
CA GLY A 59 -8.79 6.48 13.47
C GLY A 59 -7.46 6.05 14.07
N VAL A 60 -7.02 6.75 15.11
CA VAL A 60 -5.69 6.55 15.75
C VAL A 60 -5.52 5.14 16.34
N ASN A 61 -6.61 4.54 16.81
CA ASN A 61 -6.60 3.22 17.43
C ASN A 61 -7.35 2.15 16.60
N ASP A 62 -7.66 2.47 15.36
CA ASP A 62 -8.52 1.63 14.53
C ASP A 62 -7.81 1.40 13.19
N LEU A 63 -7.09 0.30 13.09
CA LEU A 63 -6.32 -0.03 11.91
C LEU A 63 -7.23 -0.49 10.77
N HIS A 64 -6.88 -0.14 9.56
CA HIS A 64 -7.51 -0.74 8.38
C HIS A 64 -7.26 -2.26 8.37
N PRO A 65 -8.21 -3.12 7.93
CA PRO A 65 -8.02 -4.59 7.91
C PRO A 65 -6.73 -5.05 7.24
N ILE A 66 -6.27 -4.36 6.21
CA ILE A 66 -4.99 -4.64 5.57
C ILE A 66 -3.81 -4.39 6.53
N GLN A 67 -3.83 -3.30 7.28
CA GLN A 67 -2.77 -2.98 8.25
C GLN A 67 -2.74 -4.02 9.36
N GLN A 68 -3.91 -4.39 9.89
CA GLN A 68 -4.02 -5.42 10.92
C GLN A 68 -3.49 -6.77 10.42
N ALA A 69 -3.88 -7.21 9.23
CA ALA A 69 -3.41 -8.46 8.65
C ALA A 69 -1.88 -8.52 8.48
N PHE A 70 -1.23 -7.39 8.12
CA PHE A 70 0.23 -7.32 8.03
C PHE A 70 0.92 -7.49 9.39
N ILE A 71 0.30 -7.00 10.47
CA ILE A 71 0.79 -7.20 11.84
C ILE A 71 0.62 -8.65 12.25
N ASP A 72 -0.58 -9.19 12.10
CA ASP A 72 -0.96 -10.53 12.56
C ASP A 72 -0.16 -11.64 11.85
N ALA A 73 0.06 -11.49 10.55
CA ALA A 73 0.89 -12.42 9.77
C ALA A 73 2.40 -12.27 10.01
N GLY A 74 2.84 -11.22 10.73
CA GLY A 74 4.26 -10.91 10.88
C GLY A 74 4.93 -10.50 9.56
N ALA A 75 4.19 -9.82 8.69
CA ALA A 75 4.64 -9.39 7.36
C ALA A 75 5.54 -8.15 7.39
N VAL A 76 5.85 -7.63 8.58
CA VAL A 76 6.67 -6.45 8.78
C VAL A 76 7.97 -6.82 9.50
N GLN A 77 9.12 -6.41 8.94
CA GLN A 77 10.42 -6.49 9.59
C GLN A 77 11.00 -5.08 9.76
N CYS A 78 11.78 -4.57 8.81
CA CYS A 78 12.28 -3.20 8.90
C CYS A 78 11.19 -2.14 8.66
N GLY A 79 10.07 -2.49 8.04
CA GLY A 79 8.92 -1.61 7.80
C GLY A 79 9.06 -0.66 6.60
N TYR A 80 10.21 -0.60 5.95
CA TYR A 80 10.46 0.40 4.91
C TYR A 80 9.58 0.23 3.66
N CYS A 81 9.38 -1.00 3.19
CA CYS A 81 8.53 -1.31 2.05
C CYS A 81 7.03 -1.36 2.41
N THR A 82 6.70 -1.48 3.68
CA THR A 82 5.34 -1.75 4.16
C THR A 82 4.31 -0.73 3.66
N PRO A 83 4.54 0.59 3.73
CA PRO A 83 3.58 1.56 3.22
C PRO A 83 3.20 1.35 1.75
N GLY A 84 4.19 1.08 0.89
CA GLY A 84 3.95 0.80 -0.52
C GLY A 84 3.12 -0.47 -0.74
N TYR A 85 3.41 -1.54 0.01
CA TYR A 85 2.60 -2.76 -0.03
C TYR A 85 1.16 -2.53 0.43
N LEU A 86 0.95 -1.78 1.50
CA LEU A 86 -0.39 -1.46 2.02
C LEU A 86 -1.20 -0.68 0.99
N MET A 87 -0.61 0.32 0.35
CA MET A 87 -1.29 1.12 -0.68
C MET A 87 -1.60 0.30 -1.94
N THR A 88 -0.66 -0.52 -2.40
CA THR A 88 -0.90 -1.43 -3.53
C THR A 88 -1.99 -2.45 -3.19
N ALA A 89 -1.98 -3.01 -1.94
CA ALA A 89 -2.99 -3.95 -1.50
C ALA A 89 -4.37 -3.31 -1.40
N HIS A 90 -4.47 -2.08 -0.92
CA HIS A 90 -5.74 -1.36 -0.81
C HIS A 90 -6.39 -1.16 -2.19
N ALA A 91 -5.65 -0.65 -3.17
CA ALA A 91 -6.15 -0.50 -4.53
C ALA A 91 -6.51 -1.85 -5.18
N PHE A 92 -5.63 -2.85 -5.04
CA PHE A 92 -5.82 -4.17 -5.64
C PHE A 92 -7.03 -4.92 -5.09
N LEU A 93 -7.20 -4.97 -3.76
CA LEU A 93 -8.28 -5.73 -3.11
C LEU A 93 -9.66 -5.11 -3.30
N ARG A 94 -9.77 -3.84 -3.62
CA ARG A 94 -11.01 -3.19 -4.01
C ARG A 94 -11.59 -3.82 -5.27
N ASP A 95 -10.73 -4.08 -6.26
CA ASP A 95 -11.13 -4.64 -7.56
C ASP A 95 -11.07 -6.17 -7.59
N HIS A 96 -10.28 -6.78 -6.69
CA HIS A 96 -10.06 -8.24 -6.57
C HIS A 96 -10.35 -8.71 -5.15
N PRO A 97 -11.62 -8.77 -4.71
CA PRO A 97 -11.97 -9.12 -3.34
C PRO A 97 -11.72 -10.60 -2.98
N GLN A 98 -11.45 -11.45 -3.97
CA GLN A 98 -11.10 -12.86 -3.80
C GLN A 98 -9.91 -13.23 -4.67
N PRO A 99 -8.72 -12.68 -4.38
CA PRO A 99 -7.57 -12.86 -5.24
C PRO A 99 -7.03 -14.28 -5.15
N THR A 100 -6.60 -14.81 -6.28
CA THR A 100 -5.76 -16.00 -6.35
C THR A 100 -4.31 -15.66 -6.04
N ASP A 101 -3.52 -16.68 -5.67
CA ASP A 101 -2.08 -16.52 -5.44
C ASP A 101 -1.34 -15.96 -6.68
N ALA A 102 -1.75 -16.35 -7.88
CA ALA A 102 -1.17 -15.86 -9.12
C ALA A 102 -1.47 -14.38 -9.35
N GLU A 103 -2.70 -13.93 -9.08
CA GLU A 103 -3.08 -12.52 -9.18
C GLU A 103 -2.33 -11.65 -8.17
N ILE A 104 -2.16 -12.13 -6.92
CA ILE A 104 -1.35 -11.43 -5.93
C ILE A 104 0.09 -11.29 -6.42
N ARG A 105 0.72 -12.37 -6.91
CA ARG A 105 2.10 -12.30 -7.42
C ARG A 105 2.24 -11.27 -8.53
N ALA A 106 1.33 -11.28 -9.51
CA ALA A 106 1.36 -10.35 -10.63
C ALA A 106 1.15 -8.89 -10.18
N ALA A 107 0.19 -8.65 -9.28
CA ALA A 107 -0.11 -7.30 -8.79
C ALA A 107 1.03 -6.67 -7.99
N PHE A 108 1.87 -7.49 -7.33
CA PHE A 108 2.93 -7.03 -6.44
C PHE A 108 4.35 -7.18 -7.02
N GLU A 109 4.50 -7.48 -8.31
CA GLU A 109 5.81 -7.56 -8.98
C GLU A 109 6.60 -6.25 -8.87
N GLY A 110 5.91 -5.11 -8.85
CA GLY A 110 6.49 -3.77 -8.66
C GLY A 110 6.77 -3.37 -7.21
N ASN A 111 6.58 -4.26 -6.22
CA ASN A 111 6.84 -3.98 -4.81
C ASN A 111 7.98 -4.84 -4.29
N LEU A 112 9.11 -4.21 -3.96
CA LEU A 112 10.32 -4.93 -3.52
C LEU A 112 10.45 -4.94 -1.99
N CYS A 113 10.76 -6.12 -1.44
CA CYS A 113 11.12 -6.29 -0.04
C CYS A 113 12.41 -7.08 0.10
N ARG A 114 13.38 -6.55 0.83
CA ARG A 114 14.67 -7.22 1.06
C ARG A 114 14.70 -8.11 2.31
N CYS A 115 13.69 -8.00 3.18
CA CYS A 115 13.71 -8.61 4.51
C CYS A 115 12.87 -9.88 4.62
N THR A 116 11.60 -9.85 4.14
CA THR A 116 10.56 -10.84 4.50
C THR A 116 10.58 -12.12 3.68
N GLY A 117 11.21 -12.12 2.50
CA GLY A 117 11.12 -13.22 1.54
C GLY A 117 9.71 -13.37 0.92
N TYR A 118 8.86 -12.36 1.04
CA TYR A 118 7.52 -12.21 0.43
C TYR A 118 6.42 -13.15 0.95
N THR A 119 6.72 -14.30 1.53
CA THR A 119 5.73 -15.30 1.95
C THR A 119 4.71 -14.71 2.93
N LYS A 120 5.21 -14.04 3.99
CA LYS A 120 4.34 -13.42 5.00
C LYS A 120 3.53 -12.24 4.46
N ILE A 121 4.08 -11.48 3.53
CA ILE A 121 3.33 -10.41 2.86
C ILE A 121 2.16 -10.98 2.06
N ARG A 122 2.38 -12.06 1.32
CA ARG A 122 1.33 -12.73 0.56
C ARG A 122 0.24 -13.32 1.46
N GLU A 123 0.61 -13.98 2.55
CA GLU A 123 -0.32 -14.47 3.57
C GLU A 123 -1.17 -13.32 4.10
N ALA A 124 -0.56 -12.20 4.49
CA ALA A 124 -1.24 -11.00 4.98
C ALA A 124 -2.27 -10.44 3.98
N ILE A 125 -1.96 -10.44 2.68
CA ILE A 125 -2.87 -9.97 1.64
C ILE A 125 -4.09 -10.89 1.53
N LEU A 126 -3.90 -12.21 1.61
CA LEU A 126 -5.01 -13.18 1.62
C LEU A 126 -5.89 -13.01 2.85
N ASP A 127 -5.29 -12.87 4.03
CA ASP A 127 -6.00 -12.66 5.29
C ASP A 127 -6.80 -11.34 5.27
N ALA A 128 -6.19 -10.27 4.76
CA ALA A 128 -6.86 -8.98 4.55
C ALA A 128 -8.08 -9.12 3.63
N ALA A 129 -7.93 -9.83 2.51
CA ALA A 129 -9.03 -10.08 1.59
C ALA A 129 -10.20 -10.82 2.27
N GLN A 130 -9.91 -11.76 3.17
CA GLN A 130 -10.94 -12.47 3.95
C GLN A 130 -11.62 -11.54 4.96
N ALA A 131 -10.85 -10.74 5.69
CA ALA A 131 -11.36 -9.80 6.69
C ALA A 131 -12.29 -8.77 6.06
N MET A 132 -11.88 -8.15 4.96
CA MET A 132 -12.67 -7.15 4.23
C MET A 132 -13.99 -7.68 3.70
N ARG A 133 -14.06 -8.97 3.30
CA ARG A 133 -15.33 -9.62 2.92
C ARG A 133 -16.23 -9.88 4.11
N GLY A 134 -15.66 -10.26 5.25
CA GLY A 134 -16.41 -10.51 6.50
C GLY A 134 -17.09 -9.24 7.04
N GLU A 135 -16.51 -8.09 6.83
CA GLU A 135 -17.08 -6.79 7.21
C GLU A 135 -18.17 -6.32 6.24
N ALA A 136 -18.06 -6.63 4.96
CA ALA A 136 -19.08 -6.29 3.95
C ALA A 136 -20.39 -7.08 4.12
N GLY A 137 -20.41 -8.12 4.95
CA GLY A 137 -21.56 -8.99 5.23
C GLY A 137 -22.29 -8.72 6.54
N ARG A 138 -21.94 -7.61 7.26
CA ARG A 138 -22.61 -7.19 8.51
C ARG A 138 -23.36 -5.88 8.34
#